data_13d794648cab92b378a8d7081ec512f8
#
_entry.id   13d794648cab92b378a8d7081ec512f8
#
_cell.length_a   1.000
_cell.length_b   1.000
_cell.length_c   1.000
_cell.angle_alpha   90.00
_cell.angle_beta   90.00
_cell.angle_gamma   90.00
#
_symmetry.space_group_name_H-M   'P 1'
#
loop_
_entity.id
_entity.type
_entity.pdbx_description
1 polymer ?
#
loop_
_entity_poly.entity_id
_entity_poly.type
_entity_poly.pdbx_seq_one_letter_code
_entity_poly.pdbx_strand_id
1 'polypeptide(L)'
;MTAADWTTIGQPQDIRLVVADMDGTLLDERSRIPDGFWPMLARLKCRGVEFVPASGRQYATLRNMFADKAAEILDGGELSYIAENGNVVALDGKVVEVHGIDLDVTRHVIDLVDDAAASGEHNVGLVVCGLKSAYVQRSDKPFLDEVGKYYAALSIVDDLHEVLDFAQEPSAYTPDGDAEIVLKLAILDLDGSERFTNEKLTHLRADYQVVVSGKLWVDIMNIETDKKQGVEALQRVLGVTPAQTAVFGDYLNDLLMLEAGDWSFAMGNAHPDLKAAARYIAPSNVEHGVLKVVDRLVA
;
A
#
# COMPACT_ATOMS: atom_id res chain seq x y z
N MET A 1 -20.02 11.45 15.30
CA MET A 1 -21.09 12.02 14.42
C MET A 1 -21.49 10.93 13.46
N THR A 2 -22.75 10.86 13.03
CA THR A 2 -23.12 9.87 11.99
C THR A 2 -22.64 10.42 10.64
N ALA A 3 -21.94 9.62 9.84
CA ALA A 3 -21.48 10.02 8.51
C ALA A 3 -22.67 10.45 7.63
N ALA A 4 -22.49 11.50 6.85
CA ALA A 4 -23.52 12.00 5.94
C ALA A 4 -23.55 11.16 4.65
N ASP A 5 -24.68 11.16 3.95
CA ASP A 5 -24.77 10.57 2.62
C ASP A 5 -24.01 11.48 1.61
N TRP A 6 -23.22 10.89 0.73
CA TRP A 6 -22.43 11.62 -0.27
C TRP A 6 -23.28 12.51 -1.20
N THR A 7 -24.56 12.18 -1.38
CA THR A 7 -25.48 12.98 -2.21
C THR A 7 -25.81 14.34 -1.59
N THR A 8 -25.51 14.52 -0.30
CA THR A 8 -25.67 15.82 0.40
C THR A 8 -24.59 16.84 0.05
N ILE A 9 -23.49 16.40 -0.60
CA ILE A 9 -22.43 17.30 -1.07
C ILE A 9 -23.02 18.25 -2.14
N GLY A 10 -22.82 19.55 -1.94
CA GLY A 10 -23.33 20.60 -2.81
C GLY A 10 -22.56 20.72 -4.13
N GLN A 11 -22.32 21.93 -4.57
CA GLN A 11 -21.59 22.28 -5.81
C GLN A 11 -20.16 21.71 -5.81
N PRO A 12 -19.48 21.65 -6.97
CA PRO A 12 -18.09 21.21 -7.07
C PRO A 12 -17.21 21.89 -6.02
N GLN A 13 -16.26 21.11 -5.49
CA GLN A 13 -15.33 21.55 -4.45
C GLN A 13 -13.95 21.81 -5.05
N ASP A 14 -13.12 22.59 -4.39
CA ASP A 14 -11.71 22.80 -4.79
C ASP A 14 -10.87 21.58 -4.40
N ILE A 15 -11.11 20.44 -5.08
CA ILE A 15 -10.33 19.22 -4.89
C ILE A 15 -9.09 19.27 -5.77
N ARG A 16 -7.95 18.94 -5.20
CA ARG A 16 -6.64 18.86 -5.87
C ARG A 16 -5.98 17.49 -5.75
N LEU A 17 -6.37 16.72 -4.74
CA LEU A 17 -5.84 15.38 -4.46
C LEU A 17 -6.99 14.43 -4.15
N VAL A 18 -7.02 13.31 -4.86
CA VAL A 18 -7.93 12.19 -4.61
C VAL A 18 -7.10 10.96 -4.32
N VAL A 19 -7.25 10.39 -3.14
CA VAL A 19 -6.59 9.14 -2.75
C VAL A 19 -7.63 8.06 -2.53
N ALA A 20 -7.47 6.93 -3.16
CA ALA A 20 -8.38 5.81 -3.00
C ALA A 20 -7.64 4.51 -2.70
N ASP A 21 -8.08 3.80 -1.66
CA ASP A 21 -7.69 2.41 -1.48
C ASP A 21 -8.13 1.57 -2.68
N MET A 22 -7.55 0.39 -2.83
CA MET A 22 -7.74 -0.47 -3.99
C MET A 22 -8.82 -1.53 -3.78
N ASP A 23 -8.55 -2.50 -2.92
CA ASP A 23 -9.37 -3.69 -2.76
C ASP A 23 -10.61 -3.37 -1.89
N GLY A 24 -11.81 -3.55 -2.44
CA GLY A 24 -13.05 -3.14 -1.77
C GLY A 24 -13.39 -1.65 -1.88
N THR A 25 -12.52 -0.84 -2.48
CA THR A 25 -12.70 0.60 -2.67
C THR A 25 -12.74 0.99 -4.15
N LEU A 26 -11.59 1.04 -4.84
CA LEU A 26 -11.55 1.38 -6.26
C LEU A 26 -11.88 0.19 -7.16
N LEU A 27 -11.35 -1.00 -6.82
CA LEU A 27 -11.50 -2.19 -7.64
C LEU A 27 -12.91 -2.77 -7.57
N ASP A 28 -13.34 -3.37 -8.68
CA ASP A 28 -14.61 -4.10 -8.76
C ASP A 28 -14.55 -5.44 -7.96
N GLU A 29 -15.66 -6.17 -7.92
CA GLU A 29 -15.78 -7.48 -7.25
C GLU A 29 -14.82 -8.55 -7.78
N ARG A 30 -14.19 -8.32 -8.94
CA ARG A 30 -13.21 -9.20 -9.58
C ARG A 30 -11.79 -8.67 -9.46
N SER A 31 -11.56 -7.73 -8.54
CA SER A 31 -10.27 -7.04 -8.35
C SER A 31 -9.73 -6.37 -9.62
N ARG A 32 -10.62 -5.82 -10.47
CA ARG A 32 -10.24 -5.11 -11.70
C ARG A 32 -10.55 -3.64 -11.57
N ILE A 33 -9.74 -2.81 -12.24
CA ILE A 33 -10.00 -1.38 -12.39
C ILE A 33 -11.27 -1.20 -13.24
N PRO A 34 -12.31 -0.48 -12.75
CA PRO A 34 -13.52 -0.25 -13.53
C PRO A 34 -13.24 0.53 -14.83
N ASP A 35 -13.90 0.18 -15.93
CA ASP A 35 -13.68 0.86 -17.22
C ASP A 35 -13.94 2.38 -17.15
N GLY A 36 -14.89 2.81 -16.31
CA GLY A 36 -15.18 4.23 -16.07
C GLY A 36 -14.06 5.02 -15.38
N PHE A 37 -13.07 4.35 -14.81
CA PHE A 37 -11.92 5.00 -14.18
C PHE A 37 -11.10 5.81 -15.20
N TRP A 38 -10.84 5.27 -16.36
CA TRP A 38 -9.95 5.89 -17.34
C TRP A 38 -10.49 7.23 -17.88
N PRO A 39 -11.78 7.33 -18.28
CA PRO A 39 -12.36 8.64 -18.62
C PRO A 39 -12.37 9.62 -17.44
N MET A 40 -12.56 9.14 -16.19
CA MET A 40 -12.48 9.97 -14.99
C MET A 40 -11.06 10.52 -14.84
N LEU A 41 -10.02 9.68 -14.93
CA LEU A 41 -8.62 10.09 -14.85
C LEU A 41 -8.28 11.18 -15.86
N ALA A 42 -8.73 11.03 -17.11
CA ALA A 42 -8.54 12.06 -18.14
C ALA A 42 -9.19 13.41 -17.74
N ARG A 43 -10.39 13.38 -17.16
CA ARG A 43 -11.04 14.61 -16.66
C ARG A 43 -10.30 15.25 -15.48
N LEU A 44 -9.81 14.41 -14.53
CA LEU A 44 -9.03 14.89 -13.40
C LEU A 44 -7.74 15.58 -13.86
N LYS A 45 -7.00 14.95 -14.79
CA LYS A 45 -5.82 15.56 -15.42
C LYS A 45 -6.12 16.95 -15.99
N CYS A 46 -7.19 17.09 -16.80
CA CYS A 46 -7.57 18.36 -17.39
C CYS A 46 -7.88 19.46 -16.34
N ARG A 47 -8.20 19.07 -15.12
CA ARG A 47 -8.51 19.97 -14.00
C ARG A 47 -7.35 20.17 -13.03
N GLY A 48 -6.21 19.53 -13.26
CA GLY A 48 -5.07 19.57 -12.37
C GLY A 48 -5.36 18.92 -11.01
N VAL A 49 -6.15 17.85 -11.02
CA VAL A 49 -6.45 17.03 -9.84
C VAL A 49 -5.64 15.75 -9.92
N GLU A 50 -4.81 15.51 -8.92
CA GLU A 50 -4.02 14.29 -8.80
C GLU A 50 -4.87 13.13 -8.28
N PHE A 51 -4.77 11.95 -8.91
CA PHE A 51 -5.41 10.71 -8.44
C PHE A 51 -4.34 9.71 -8.01
N VAL A 52 -4.46 9.19 -6.80
CA VAL A 52 -3.46 8.34 -6.16
C VAL A 52 -4.11 7.04 -5.66
N PRO A 53 -3.79 5.90 -6.26
CA PRO A 53 -4.07 4.60 -5.65
C PRO A 53 -3.22 4.41 -4.41
N ALA A 54 -3.86 3.99 -3.30
CA ALA A 54 -3.20 3.68 -2.03
C ALA A 54 -3.42 2.21 -1.66
N SER A 55 -2.36 1.42 -1.48
CA SER A 55 -2.47 -0.03 -1.30
C SER A 55 -1.35 -0.62 -0.43
N GLY A 56 -1.62 -1.77 0.20
CA GLY A 56 -0.59 -2.62 0.80
C GLY A 56 0.20 -3.46 -0.21
N ARG A 57 -0.15 -3.38 -1.50
CA ARG A 57 0.53 -4.12 -2.57
C ARG A 57 1.93 -3.60 -2.81
N GLN A 58 2.83 -4.50 -3.32
CA GLN A 58 4.16 -4.11 -3.78
C GLN A 58 4.05 -2.95 -4.79
N TYR A 59 4.97 -1.98 -4.69
CA TYR A 59 4.99 -0.80 -5.60
C TYR A 59 5.01 -1.21 -7.06
N ALA A 60 5.87 -2.18 -7.44
CA ALA A 60 5.92 -2.71 -8.80
C ALA A 60 4.60 -3.35 -9.24
N THR A 61 3.94 -4.09 -8.35
CA THR A 61 2.63 -4.70 -8.63
C THR A 61 1.57 -3.63 -8.87
N LEU A 62 1.50 -2.63 -7.97
CA LEU A 62 0.53 -1.53 -8.07
C LEU A 62 0.75 -0.72 -9.35
N ARG A 63 2.00 -0.35 -9.64
CA ARG A 63 2.38 0.39 -10.86
C ARG A 63 1.97 -0.37 -12.13
N ASN A 64 2.26 -1.67 -12.20
CA ASN A 64 1.94 -2.50 -13.37
C ASN A 64 0.43 -2.58 -13.67
N MET A 65 -0.43 -2.42 -12.65
CA MET A 65 -1.87 -2.41 -12.86
C MET A 65 -2.36 -1.22 -13.68
N PHE A 66 -1.64 -0.10 -13.65
CA PHE A 66 -2.07 1.16 -14.27
C PHE A 66 -1.22 1.57 -15.48
N ALA A 67 0.05 1.14 -15.56
CA ALA A 67 1.11 1.71 -16.39
C ALA A 67 0.68 1.97 -17.84
N ASP A 68 0.20 0.95 -18.57
CA ASP A 68 -0.07 1.05 -20.00
C ASP A 68 -1.13 2.12 -20.31
N LYS A 69 -2.30 2.01 -19.66
CA LYS A 69 -3.41 2.95 -19.91
C LYS A 69 -3.17 4.33 -19.30
N ALA A 70 -2.46 4.40 -18.17
CA ALA A 70 -2.09 5.69 -17.58
C ALA A 70 -1.18 6.47 -18.53
N ALA A 71 -0.17 5.83 -19.12
CA ALA A 71 0.73 6.47 -20.07
C ALA A 71 -0.02 7.06 -21.28
N GLU A 72 -1.04 6.37 -21.80
CA GLU A 72 -1.88 6.89 -22.89
C GLU A 72 -2.63 8.18 -22.49
N ILE A 73 -3.14 8.23 -21.25
CA ILE A 73 -3.95 9.35 -20.74
C ILE A 73 -3.07 10.51 -20.28
N LEU A 74 -1.92 10.20 -19.67
CA LEU A 74 -1.03 11.17 -19.05
C LEU A 74 0.11 11.64 -19.99
N ASP A 75 -0.04 11.47 -21.31
CA ASP A 75 0.91 11.90 -22.36
C ASP A 75 2.32 11.28 -22.15
N GLY A 76 2.36 10.01 -21.79
CA GLY A 76 3.59 9.28 -21.46
C GLY A 76 4.03 9.41 -20.02
N GLY A 77 3.28 10.12 -19.16
CA GLY A 77 3.49 10.18 -17.71
C GLY A 77 2.97 8.95 -16.96
N GLU A 78 3.19 8.92 -15.68
CA GLU A 78 2.74 7.88 -14.75
C GLU A 78 1.77 8.46 -13.71
N LEU A 79 1.05 7.58 -13.01
CA LEU A 79 0.30 7.97 -11.81
C LEU A 79 1.24 8.16 -10.62
N SER A 80 0.74 8.86 -9.63
CA SER A 80 1.28 8.89 -8.27
C SER A 80 0.73 7.70 -7.49
N TYR A 81 1.50 7.21 -6.50
CA TYR A 81 1.15 6.00 -5.74
C TYR A 81 1.50 6.12 -4.27
N ILE A 82 0.66 5.53 -3.42
CA ILE A 82 1.00 5.16 -2.04
C ILE A 82 0.99 3.62 -2.00
N ALA A 83 2.16 3.01 -1.93
CA ALA A 83 2.33 1.56 -1.95
C ALA A 83 2.86 1.02 -0.62
N GLU A 84 2.80 -0.31 -0.43
CA GLU A 84 3.30 -0.99 0.77
C GLU A 84 2.74 -0.38 2.07
N ASN A 85 1.42 -0.02 2.08
CA ASN A 85 0.74 0.68 3.18
C ASN A 85 1.36 2.02 3.59
N GLY A 86 2.04 2.74 2.69
CA GLY A 86 2.66 4.03 2.96
C GLY A 86 4.19 3.98 3.03
N ASN A 87 4.81 2.79 2.98
CA ASN A 87 6.27 2.69 2.96
C ASN A 87 6.88 3.31 1.69
N VAL A 88 6.14 3.37 0.60
CA VAL A 88 6.58 4.00 -0.65
C VAL A 88 5.56 5.03 -1.10
N VAL A 89 6.01 6.26 -1.28
CA VAL A 89 5.23 7.36 -1.87
C VAL A 89 5.89 7.79 -3.17
N ALA A 90 5.16 7.71 -4.26
CA ALA A 90 5.64 8.14 -5.57
C ALA A 90 4.73 9.24 -6.14
N LEU A 91 5.34 10.27 -6.74
CA LEU A 91 4.67 11.33 -7.48
C LEU A 91 5.10 11.24 -8.94
N ASP A 92 4.14 11.16 -9.87
CA ASP A 92 4.39 11.02 -11.31
C ASP A 92 5.41 9.90 -11.64
N GLY A 93 5.27 8.74 -10.97
CA GLY A 93 6.17 7.60 -11.11
C GLY A 93 7.54 7.75 -10.44
N LYS A 94 7.87 8.92 -9.88
CA LYS A 94 9.11 9.15 -9.14
C LYS A 94 8.87 8.95 -7.64
N VAL A 95 9.62 8.05 -7.01
CA VAL A 95 9.55 7.86 -5.56
C VAL A 95 10.08 9.12 -4.87
N VAL A 96 9.27 9.70 -3.97
CA VAL A 96 9.56 10.95 -3.27
C VAL A 96 9.81 10.74 -1.77
N GLU A 97 9.23 9.68 -1.20
CA GLU A 97 9.42 9.33 0.21
C GLU A 97 9.43 7.81 0.36
N VAL A 98 10.31 7.30 1.21
CA VAL A 98 10.42 5.88 1.54
C VAL A 98 10.55 5.74 3.05
N HIS A 99 9.77 4.83 3.61
CA HIS A 99 9.93 4.33 4.97
C HIS A 99 10.31 2.85 4.89
N GLY A 100 11.20 2.42 5.77
CA GLY A 100 11.70 1.05 5.71
C GLY A 100 12.03 0.50 7.07
N ILE A 101 12.67 -0.65 7.07
CA ILE A 101 13.17 -1.37 8.24
C ILE A 101 14.69 -1.29 8.24
N ASP A 102 15.27 -1.08 9.42
CA ASP A 102 16.71 -1.04 9.63
C ASP A 102 17.38 -2.38 9.26
N LEU A 103 18.60 -2.31 8.74
CA LEU A 103 19.32 -3.51 8.29
C LEU A 103 19.66 -4.46 9.45
N ASP A 104 19.85 -3.95 10.65
CA ASP A 104 20.14 -4.79 11.83
C ASP A 104 18.95 -5.67 12.20
N VAL A 105 17.71 -5.13 12.15
CA VAL A 105 16.51 -5.95 12.39
C VAL A 105 16.23 -6.88 11.22
N THR A 106 16.53 -6.45 10.00
CA THR A 106 16.43 -7.31 8.82
C THR A 106 17.33 -8.54 8.99
N ARG A 107 18.59 -8.34 9.37
CA ARG A 107 19.54 -9.42 9.67
C ARG A 107 18.99 -10.36 10.76
N HIS A 108 18.52 -9.79 11.86
CA HIS A 108 17.97 -10.57 12.97
C HIS A 108 16.80 -11.46 12.53
N VAL A 109 15.91 -10.95 11.69
CA VAL A 109 14.75 -11.72 11.21
C VAL A 109 15.17 -12.79 10.19
N ILE A 110 16.18 -12.54 9.35
CA ILE A 110 16.75 -13.55 8.46
C ILE A 110 17.27 -14.72 9.30
N ASP A 111 18.15 -14.45 10.28
CA ASP A 111 18.71 -15.47 11.18
C ASP A 111 17.61 -16.27 11.89
N LEU A 112 16.57 -15.57 12.38
CA LEU A 112 15.47 -16.21 13.12
C LEU A 112 14.64 -17.14 12.24
N VAL A 113 14.38 -16.75 10.99
CA VAL A 113 13.62 -17.59 10.04
C VAL A 113 14.47 -18.78 9.58
N ASP A 114 15.76 -18.59 9.34
CA ASP A 114 16.68 -19.65 8.95
C ASP A 114 16.82 -20.70 10.06
N ASP A 115 17.00 -20.27 11.30
CA ASP A 115 17.04 -21.18 12.46
C ASP A 115 15.75 -21.96 12.61
N ALA A 116 14.60 -21.30 12.45
CA ALA A 116 13.30 -21.96 12.55
C ALA A 116 13.07 -22.98 11.42
N ALA A 117 13.44 -22.64 10.19
CA ALA A 117 13.38 -23.57 9.04
C ALA A 117 14.31 -24.76 9.21
N ALA A 118 15.54 -24.52 9.69
CA ALA A 118 16.55 -25.57 9.93
C ALA A 118 16.15 -26.54 11.07
N SER A 119 15.40 -26.06 12.07
CA SER A 119 14.88 -26.92 13.14
C SER A 119 13.85 -27.94 12.64
N GLY A 120 13.18 -27.67 11.52
CA GLY A 120 12.08 -28.46 10.98
C GLY A 120 10.77 -28.38 11.77
N GLU A 121 10.69 -27.48 12.76
CA GLU A 121 9.46 -27.26 13.54
C GLU A 121 8.46 -26.32 12.84
N HIS A 122 8.95 -25.52 11.88
CA HIS A 122 8.17 -24.56 11.12
C HIS A 122 8.46 -24.68 9.62
N ASN A 123 7.43 -24.57 8.81
CA ASN A 123 7.52 -24.61 7.35
C ASN A 123 7.57 -23.18 6.78
N VAL A 124 8.54 -22.42 7.25
CA VAL A 124 8.65 -20.98 7.01
C VAL A 124 9.61 -20.63 5.88
N GLY A 125 9.42 -19.43 5.31
CA GLY A 125 10.35 -18.77 4.45
C GLY A 125 10.13 -17.27 4.50
N LEU A 126 11.22 -16.49 4.32
CA LEU A 126 11.21 -15.04 4.39
C LEU A 126 11.18 -14.45 2.98
N VAL A 127 10.43 -13.37 2.84
CA VAL A 127 10.48 -12.41 1.72
C VAL A 127 11.00 -11.10 2.26
N VAL A 128 12.21 -10.71 1.88
CA VAL A 128 12.75 -9.37 2.13
C VAL A 128 12.20 -8.46 1.04
N CYS A 129 11.24 -7.61 1.40
CA CYS A 129 10.57 -6.73 0.45
C CYS A 129 11.38 -5.45 0.29
N GLY A 130 12.11 -5.34 -0.80
CA GLY A 130 12.88 -4.16 -1.13
C GLY A 130 12.12 -3.18 -2.04
N LEU A 131 12.65 -1.98 -2.17
CA LEU A 131 12.09 -0.92 -3.03
C LEU A 131 12.06 -1.34 -4.51
N LYS A 132 13.09 -2.07 -4.97
CA LYS A 132 13.21 -2.50 -6.37
C LYS A 132 12.68 -3.90 -6.61
N SER A 133 12.87 -4.82 -5.65
CA SER A 133 12.47 -6.21 -5.77
C SER A 133 12.12 -6.80 -4.40
N ALA A 134 11.32 -7.85 -4.40
CA ALA A 134 11.22 -8.76 -3.27
C ALA A 134 12.28 -9.86 -3.43
N TYR A 135 12.96 -10.21 -2.35
CA TYR A 135 14.06 -11.18 -2.36
C TYR A 135 13.70 -12.40 -1.53
N VAL A 136 13.96 -13.58 -2.06
CA VAL A 136 13.74 -14.86 -1.41
C VAL A 136 14.94 -15.79 -1.63
N GLN A 137 15.27 -16.63 -0.64
CA GLN A 137 16.26 -17.70 -0.80
C GLN A 137 15.58 -19.07 -0.95
N ARG A 138 14.38 -19.24 -0.38
CA ARG A 138 13.60 -20.45 -0.52
C ARG A 138 12.97 -20.52 -1.91
N SER A 139 13.19 -21.64 -2.66
CA SER A 139 12.83 -21.74 -4.07
C SER A 139 11.98 -22.97 -4.42
N ASP A 140 11.48 -23.71 -3.42
CA ASP A 140 10.58 -24.82 -3.68
C ASP A 140 9.22 -24.35 -4.23
N LYS A 141 8.61 -25.19 -5.05
CA LYS A 141 7.39 -24.83 -5.78
C LYS A 141 6.23 -24.36 -4.89
N PRO A 142 5.87 -25.02 -3.77
CA PRO A 142 4.78 -24.57 -2.90
C PRO A 142 5.01 -23.14 -2.37
N PHE A 143 6.24 -22.80 -2.01
CA PHE A 143 6.61 -21.48 -1.53
C PHE A 143 6.51 -20.44 -2.65
N LEU A 144 7.13 -20.69 -3.81
CA LEU A 144 7.12 -19.75 -4.94
C LEU A 144 5.73 -19.55 -5.54
N ASP A 145 4.89 -20.60 -5.59
CA ASP A 145 3.51 -20.48 -6.06
C ASP A 145 2.68 -19.54 -5.15
N GLU A 146 2.97 -19.49 -3.85
CA GLU A 146 2.28 -18.59 -2.92
C GLU A 146 2.84 -17.18 -3.00
N VAL A 147 4.15 -17.01 -2.95
CA VAL A 147 4.84 -15.71 -3.03
C VAL A 147 4.50 -14.99 -4.35
N GLY A 148 4.52 -15.71 -5.47
CA GLY A 148 4.25 -15.14 -6.80
C GLY A 148 2.85 -14.56 -7.00
N LYS A 149 1.92 -14.84 -6.09
CA LYS A 149 0.58 -14.22 -6.13
C LYS A 149 0.62 -12.73 -5.76
N TYR A 150 1.63 -12.31 -4.98
CA TYR A 150 1.68 -10.98 -4.37
C TYR A 150 2.81 -10.10 -4.91
N TYR A 151 3.91 -10.70 -5.38
CA TYR A 151 5.12 -9.98 -5.77
C TYR A 151 5.39 -10.11 -7.26
N ALA A 152 5.16 -9.03 -8.01
CA ALA A 152 5.43 -8.97 -9.46
C ALA A 152 6.93 -8.82 -9.74
N ALA A 153 7.66 -8.11 -8.89
CA ALA A 153 9.12 -8.02 -8.92
C ALA A 153 9.68 -8.96 -7.83
N LEU A 154 10.22 -10.11 -8.24
CA LEU A 154 10.73 -11.16 -7.34
C LEU A 154 12.11 -11.62 -7.82
N SER A 155 13.08 -11.64 -6.92
CA SER A 155 14.44 -12.11 -7.13
C SER A 155 14.77 -13.26 -6.20
N ILE A 156 15.31 -14.36 -6.74
CA ILE A 156 15.80 -15.48 -5.95
C ILE A 156 17.30 -15.27 -5.75
N VAL A 157 17.76 -15.30 -4.50
CA VAL A 157 19.15 -15.20 -4.08
C VAL A 157 19.59 -16.49 -3.40
N ASP A 158 20.88 -16.76 -3.33
CA ASP A 158 21.40 -17.95 -2.64
C ASP A 158 21.31 -17.81 -1.13
N ASP A 159 21.51 -16.59 -0.61
CA ASP A 159 21.43 -16.24 0.81
C ASP A 159 20.81 -14.83 0.94
N LEU A 160 19.78 -14.67 1.78
CA LEU A 160 19.15 -13.37 2.02
C LEU A 160 20.08 -12.35 2.68
N HIS A 161 21.17 -12.78 3.34
CA HIS A 161 22.18 -11.87 3.85
C HIS A 161 22.88 -11.07 2.73
N GLU A 162 22.95 -11.59 1.50
CA GLU A 162 23.49 -10.85 0.35
C GLU A 162 22.71 -9.55 0.09
N VAL A 163 21.43 -9.51 0.43
CA VAL A 163 20.60 -8.30 0.28
C VAL A 163 21.14 -7.17 1.16
N LEU A 164 21.67 -7.50 2.35
CA LEU A 164 22.24 -6.51 3.28
C LEU A 164 23.54 -5.88 2.76
N ASP A 165 24.24 -6.54 1.81
CA ASP A 165 25.48 -6.03 1.25
C ASP A 165 25.26 -4.87 0.28
N PHE A 166 24.08 -4.79 -0.34
CA PHE A 166 23.75 -3.73 -1.29
C PHE A 166 22.57 -2.85 -0.88
N ALA A 167 21.76 -3.28 0.08
CA ALA A 167 20.71 -2.45 0.66
C ALA A 167 21.32 -1.34 1.54
N GLN A 168 20.61 -0.24 1.64
CA GLN A 168 21.00 0.90 2.47
C GLN A 168 19.97 1.12 3.57
N GLU A 169 20.41 1.78 4.66
CA GLU A 169 19.49 2.21 5.71
C GLU A 169 18.42 3.15 5.15
N PRO A 170 17.17 3.08 5.63
CA PRO A 170 16.10 3.96 5.14
C PRO A 170 16.45 5.44 5.19
N SER A 171 17.23 5.87 6.18
CA SER A 171 17.71 7.25 6.34
C SER A 171 18.67 7.72 5.22
N ALA A 172 19.26 6.78 4.49
CA ALA A 172 20.16 7.10 3.38
C ALA A 172 19.41 7.28 2.05
N TYR A 173 18.10 7.05 2.00
CA TYR A 173 17.30 7.21 0.80
C TYR A 173 17.34 8.65 0.28
N THR A 174 17.51 8.80 -1.03
CA THR A 174 17.35 10.07 -1.75
C THR A 174 16.52 9.85 -3.02
N PRO A 175 15.61 10.75 -3.40
CA PRO A 175 14.73 10.57 -4.56
C PRO A 175 15.44 10.39 -5.90
N ASP A 176 16.68 10.86 -6.02
CA ASP A 176 17.50 10.74 -7.22
C ASP A 176 18.57 9.62 -7.09
N GLY A 177 18.60 8.93 -5.95
CA GLY A 177 19.50 7.82 -5.67
C GLY A 177 19.02 6.51 -6.30
N ASP A 178 19.97 5.58 -6.43
CA ASP A 178 19.71 4.20 -6.89
C ASP A 178 19.84 3.20 -5.72
N ALA A 179 19.38 3.59 -4.53
CA ALA A 179 19.43 2.75 -3.35
C ALA A 179 18.39 1.62 -3.40
N GLU A 180 18.78 0.44 -2.92
CA GLU A 180 17.82 -0.56 -2.46
C GLU A 180 17.53 -0.29 -0.98
N ILE A 181 16.26 -0.25 -0.60
CA ILE A 181 15.82 -0.05 0.78
C ILE A 181 14.89 -1.19 1.16
N VAL A 182 15.12 -1.82 2.30
CA VAL A 182 14.20 -2.84 2.82
C VAL A 182 12.95 -2.14 3.38
N LEU A 183 11.80 -2.39 2.78
CA LEU A 183 10.53 -1.75 3.12
C LEU A 183 9.78 -2.49 4.22
N LYS A 184 9.74 -3.80 4.12
CA LYS A 184 9.10 -4.71 5.08
C LYS A 184 9.67 -6.10 4.97
N LEU A 185 9.39 -6.93 5.97
CA LEU A 185 9.72 -8.35 5.99
C LEU A 185 8.42 -9.14 6.04
N ALA A 186 8.19 -10.01 5.06
CA ALA A 186 7.00 -10.85 5.02
C ALA A 186 7.40 -12.31 5.20
N ILE A 187 6.84 -12.96 6.21
CA ILE A 187 7.12 -14.37 6.53
C ILE A 187 5.93 -15.21 6.08
N LEU A 188 6.20 -16.17 5.23
CA LEU A 188 5.25 -17.19 4.80
C LEU A 188 5.46 -18.45 5.63
N ASP A 189 4.48 -18.84 6.44
CA ASP A 189 4.42 -20.14 7.11
C ASP A 189 3.33 -21.00 6.48
N LEU A 190 3.72 -22.02 5.75
CA LEU A 190 2.79 -22.91 5.04
C LEU A 190 1.94 -23.77 5.99
N ASP A 191 2.33 -23.86 7.27
CA ASP A 191 1.57 -24.56 8.30
C ASP A 191 0.66 -23.63 9.11
N GLY A 192 0.80 -22.30 8.93
CA GLY A 192 -0.04 -21.26 9.55
C GLY A 192 0.74 -20.26 10.38
N SER A 193 0.63 -18.99 10.02
CA SER A 193 1.47 -17.88 10.52
C SER A 193 1.29 -17.54 12.00
N GLU A 194 0.15 -17.85 12.62
CA GLU A 194 -0.13 -17.44 14.02
C GLU A 194 0.81 -18.11 15.03
N ARG A 195 1.14 -19.38 14.83
CA ARG A 195 2.04 -20.11 15.75
C ARG A 195 3.43 -19.48 15.71
N PHE A 196 4.01 -19.35 14.53
CA PHE A 196 5.33 -18.74 14.35
C PHE A 196 5.38 -17.33 14.93
N THR A 197 4.36 -16.50 14.63
CA THR A 197 4.26 -15.13 15.13
C THR A 197 4.29 -15.07 16.66
N ASN A 198 3.50 -15.92 17.33
CA ASN A 198 3.40 -15.91 18.78
C ASN A 198 4.68 -16.44 19.46
N GLU A 199 5.33 -17.44 18.88
CA GLU A 199 6.51 -18.05 19.45
C GLU A 199 7.80 -17.24 19.21
N LYS A 200 7.93 -16.61 18.04
CA LYS A 200 9.19 -16.04 17.55
C LYS A 200 9.22 -14.52 17.41
N LEU A 201 8.09 -13.86 17.12
CA LEU A 201 8.08 -12.46 16.72
C LEU A 201 7.52 -11.49 17.78
N THR A 202 7.03 -11.99 18.93
CA THR A 202 6.37 -11.14 19.95
C THR A 202 7.28 -10.03 20.47
N HIS A 203 8.59 -10.28 20.56
CA HIS A 203 9.57 -9.31 21.05
C HIS A 203 9.75 -8.10 20.11
N LEU A 204 9.45 -8.24 18.82
CA LEU A 204 9.55 -7.16 17.84
C LEU A 204 8.39 -6.15 17.92
N ARG A 205 7.29 -6.52 18.59
CA ARG A 205 6.08 -5.67 18.67
C ARG A 205 6.26 -4.36 19.43
N ALA A 206 7.35 -4.20 20.17
CA ALA A 206 7.65 -2.95 20.87
C ALA A 206 8.09 -1.84 19.91
N ASP A 207 8.79 -2.22 18.84
CA ASP A 207 9.47 -1.28 17.94
C ASP A 207 8.95 -1.37 16.49
N TYR A 208 8.21 -2.43 16.16
CA TYR A 208 7.70 -2.69 14.81
C TYR A 208 6.23 -3.12 14.80
N GLN A 209 5.56 -2.86 13.71
CA GLN A 209 4.25 -3.47 13.44
C GLN A 209 4.46 -4.92 13.04
N VAL A 210 3.97 -5.87 13.85
CA VAL A 210 3.96 -7.29 13.55
C VAL A 210 2.51 -7.72 13.37
N VAL A 211 2.10 -7.88 12.11
CA VAL A 211 0.70 -8.08 11.71
C VAL A 211 0.52 -9.42 11.03
N VAL A 212 -0.37 -10.26 11.55
CA VAL A 212 -0.87 -11.43 10.83
C VAL A 212 -1.76 -10.92 9.70
N SER A 213 -1.19 -10.84 8.50
CA SER A 213 -1.83 -10.29 7.30
C SER A 213 -2.65 -11.31 6.52
N GLY A 214 -2.58 -12.58 6.92
CA GLY A 214 -3.34 -13.66 6.32
C GLY A 214 -3.12 -14.99 7.04
N LYS A 215 -3.84 -16.04 6.63
CA LYS A 215 -3.73 -17.36 7.27
C LYS A 215 -2.29 -17.91 7.28
N LEU A 216 -1.51 -17.58 6.25
CA LEU A 216 -0.15 -18.05 6.05
C LEU A 216 0.90 -16.96 6.21
N TRP A 217 0.50 -15.70 6.33
CA TRP A 217 1.38 -14.54 6.23
C TRP A 217 1.43 -13.72 7.51
N VAL A 218 2.63 -13.29 7.87
CA VAL A 218 2.87 -12.23 8.85
C VAL A 218 3.83 -11.20 8.26
N ASP A 219 3.47 -9.92 8.40
CA ASP A 219 4.27 -8.79 7.95
C ASP A 219 4.91 -8.08 9.16
N ILE A 220 6.17 -7.71 9.01
CA ILE A 220 6.91 -6.84 9.93
C ILE A 220 7.19 -5.54 9.18
N MET A 221 6.74 -4.43 9.72
CA MET A 221 6.84 -3.10 9.11
C MET A 221 7.30 -2.07 10.13
N ASN A 222 7.77 -0.93 9.66
CA ASN A 222 8.05 0.21 10.51
C ASN A 222 6.78 0.61 11.29
N ILE A 223 6.93 0.88 12.60
CA ILE A 223 5.81 1.16 13.49
C ILE A 223 5.09 2.47 13.14
N GLU A 224 5.81 3.42 12.57
CA GLU A 224 5.27 4.75 12.25
C GLU A 224 4.60 4.83 10.88
N THR A 225 4.71 3.78 10.06
CA THR A 225 4.24 3.85 8.66
C THR A 225 2.78 3.45 8.54
N ASP A 226 1.99 4.32 7.90
CA ASP A 226 0.62 4.07 7.50
C ASP A 226 0.26 4.87 6.23
N LYS A 227 -0.91 4.59 5.66
CA LYS A 227 -1.40 5.30 4.46
C LYS A 227 -1.63 6.80 4.69
N LYS A 228 -1.91 7.25 5.93
CA LYS A 228 -2.08 8.66 6.27
C LYS A 228 -0.80 9.44 6.00
N GLN A 229 0.32 8.93 6.47
CA GLN A 229 1.63 9.56 6.23
C GLN A 229 1.91 9.69 4.73
N GLY A 230 1.56 8.66 3.94
CA GLY A 230 1.67 8.73 2.48
C GLY A 230 0.83 9.86 1.87
N VAL A 231 -0.41 10.07 2.34
CA VAL A 231 -1.25 11.20 1.91
C VAL A 231 -0.62 12.53 2.32
N GLU A 232 -0.18 12.65 3.57
CA GLU A 232 0.45 13.88 4.09
C GLU A 232 1.77 14.21 3.36
N ALA A 233 2.54 13.18 2.95
CA ALA A 233 3.73 13.37 2.11
C ALA A 233 3.37 13.99 0.76
N LEU A 234 2.37 13.45 0.07
CA LEU A 234 1.89 14.01 -1.19
C LEU A 234 1.31 15.41 -1.03
N GLN A 235 0.56 15.68 0.04
CA GLN A 235 0.06 17.03 0.35
C GLN A 235 1.21 18.02 0.47
N ARG A 236 2.29 17.67 1.18
CA ARG A 236 3.48 18.54 1.32
C ARG A 236 4.14 18.82 -0.04
N VAL A 237 4.34 17.80 -0.86
CA VAL A 237 5.04 17.95 -2.15
C VAL A 237 4.19 18.72 -3.15
N LEU A 238 2.87 18.49 -3.19
CA LEU A 238 1.93 19.15 -4.09
C LEU A 238 1.50 20.55 -3.61
N GLY A 239 1.77 20.91 -2.35
CA GLY A 239 1.27 22.16 -1.74
C GLY A 239 -0.25 22.16 -1.56
N VAL A 240 -0.87 21.00 -1.31
CA VAL A 240 -2.32 20.79 -1.15
C VAL A 240 -2.68 20.67 0.32
N THR A 241 -3.85 21.14 0.69
CA THR A 241 -4.35 21.06 2.06
C THR A 241 -5.33 19.90 2.27
N PRO A 242 -5.60 19.49 3.52
CA PRO A 242 -6.67 18.53 3.80
C PRO A 242 -8.03 18.95 3.24
N ALA A 243 -8.35 20.26 3.19
CA ALA A 243 -9.58 20.78 2.61
C ALA A 243 -9.69 20.56 1.09
N GLN A 244 -8.56 20.34 0.42
CA GLN A 244 -8.46 20.04 -1.01
C GLN A 244 -8.23 18.57 -1.31
N THR A 245 -8.30 17.71 -0.29
CA THR A 245 -8.00 16.28 -0.37
C THR A 245 -9.25 15.44 -0.13
N ALA A 246 -9.56 14.54 -1.06
CA ALA A 246 -10.58 13.51 -0.91
C ALA A 246 -9.91 12.13 -0.71
N VAL A 247 -10.35 11.40 0.31
CA VAL A 247 -9.82 10.07 0.67
C VAL A 247 -10.93 9.03 0.74
N PHE A 248 -10.69 7.84 0.19
CA PHE A 248 -11.65 6.74 0.10
C PHE A 248 -11.06 5.46 0.65
N GLY A 249 -11.80 4.76 1.50
CA GLY A 249 -11.38 3.49 2.05
C GLY A 249 -12.54 2.58 2.44
N ASP A 250 -12.25 1.31 2.73
CA ASP A 250 -13.28 0.35 3.15
C ASP A 250 -12.90 -0.48 4.37
N TYR A 251 -11.62 -0.56 4.73
CA TYR A 251 -11.21 -1.41 5.85
C TYR A 251 -10.36 -0.69 6.91
N LEU A 252 -10.01 -1.39 7.99
CA LEU A 252 -9.40 -0.80 9.19
C LEU A 252 -7.99 -0.22 8.95
N ASN A 253 -7.25 -0.70 7.97
CA ASN A 253 -5.96 -0.12 7.56
C ASN A 253 -6.11 1.26 6.88
N ASP A 254 -7.33 1.67 6.52
CA ASP A 254 -7.64 2.99 5.97
C ASP A 254 -8.09 3.99 7.05
N LEU A 255 -8.28 3.53 8.28
CA LEU A 255 -8.87 4.35 9.35
C LEU A 255 -8.11 5.66 9.56
N LEU A 256 -6.78 5.58 9.65
CA LEU A 256 -5.94 6.75 9.81
C LEU A 256 -5.88 7.59 8.51
N MET A 257 -5.92 6.96 7.34
CA MET A 257 -5.94 7.66 6.06
C MET A 257 -7.13 8.61 5.94
N LEU A 258 -8.31 8.25 6.49
CA LEU A 258 -9.48 9.13 6.49
C LEU A 258 -9.27 10.46 7.21
N GLU A 259 -8.33 10.53 8.16
CA GLU A 259 -8.02 11.76 8.88
C GLU A 259 -7.21 12.76 8.05
N ALA A 260 -6.53 12.31 7.00
CA ALA A 260 -5.68 13.16 6.17
C ALA A 260 -6.45 14.07 5.20
N GLY A 261 -7.74 13.78 4.94
CA GLY A 261 -8.57 14.58 4.05
C GLY A 261 -9.86 15.08 4.69
N ASP A 262 -10.21 16.33 4.45
CA ASP A 262 -11.50 16.87 4.89
C ASP A 262 -12.68 16.25 4.15
N TRP A 263 -12.45 15.67 2.98
CA TRP A 263 -13.42 14.91 2.20
C TRP A 263 -13.16 13.42 2.37
N SER A 264 -13.52 12.87 3.54
CA SER A 264 -13.30 11.45 3.84
C SER A 264 -14.56 10.61 3.60
N PHE A 265 -14.38 9.52 2.86
CA PHE A 265 -15.45 8.63 2.40
C PHE A 265 -15.18 7.19 2.85
N ALA A 266 -16.11 6.61 3.60
CA ALA A 266 -16.18 5.16 3.75
C ALA A 266 -17.09 4.59 2.66
N MET A 267 -16.65 3.48 2.04
CA MET A 267 -17.44 2.80 1.03
C MET A 267 -18.70 2.16 1.63
N GLY A 268 -19.75 1.97 0.84
CA GLY A 268 -20.98 1.33 1.26
C GLY A 268 -20.80 -0.09 1.82
N ASN A 269 -19.78 -0.80 1.33
CA ASN A 269 -19.33 -2.12 1.83
C ASN A 269 -18.32 -2.04 2.98
N ALA A 270 -17.91 -0.85 3.45
CA ALA A 270 -16.85 -0.68 4.42
C ALA A 270 -17.17 -1.27 5.81
N HIS A 271 -16.11 -1.54 6.56
CA HIS A 271 -16.20 -1.95 7.96
C HIS A 271 -16.99 -0.92 8.79
N PRO A 272 -17.82 -1.36 9.77
CA PRO A 272 -18.64 -0.44 10.59
C PRO A 272 -17.82 0.67 11.26
N ASP A 273 -16.64 0.36 11.79
CA ASP A 273 -15.79 1.34 12.47
C ASP A 273 -15.26 2.40 11.50
N LEU A 274 -14.93 2.02 10.26
CA LEU A 274 -14.54 2.97 9.23
C LEU A 274 -15.71 3.90 8.86
N LYS A 275 -16.93 3.35 8.72
CA LYS A 275 -18.14 4.15 8.49
C LYS A 275 -18.42 5.13 9.61
N ALA A 276 -18.10 4.76 10.85
CA ALA A 276 -18.29 5.64 12.00
C ALA A 276 -17.26 6.80 12.04
N ALA A 277 -16.08 6.59 11.48
CA ALA A 277 -14.99 7.59 11.43
C ALA A 277 -15.09 8.53 10.23
N ALA A 278 -15.62 8.08 9.10
CA ALA A 278 -15.74 8.88 7.88
C ALA A 278 -16.72 10.05 8.02
N ARG A 279 -16.51 11.11 7.25
CA ARG A 279 -17.48 12.22 7.13
C ARG A 279 -18.66 11.86 6.23
N TYR A 280 -18.43 11.04 5.20
CA TYR A 280 -19.44 10.66 4.21
C TYR A 280 -19.43 9.15 3.96
N ILE A 281 -20.60 8.63 3.57
CA ILE A 281 -20.74 7.28 3.03
C ILE A 281 -20.88 7.37 1.51
N ALA A 282 -19.95 6.75 0.79
CA ALA A 282 -20.02 6.57 -0.67
C ALA A 282 -20.83 5.31 -1.02
N PRO A 283 -21.30 5.15 -2.27
CA PRO A 283 -21.76 3.85 -2.74
C PRO A 283 -20.67 2.78 -2.62
N SER A 284 -21.06 1.51 -2.68
CA SER A 284 -20.12 0.39 -2.64
C SER A 284 -19.16 0.39 -3.84
N ASN A 285 -18.06 -0.36 -3.73
CA ASN A 285 -17.11 -0.56 -4.83
C ASN A 285 -17.78 -1.20 -6.07
N VAL A 286 -18.68 -2.16 -5.87
CA VAL A 286 -19.45 -2.81 -6.98
C VAL A 286 -20.40 -1.85 -7.69
N GLU A 287 -20.79 -0.77 -7.01
CA GLU A 287 -21.56 0.34 -7.58
C GLU A 287 -20.67 1.44 -8.16
N HIS A 288 -19.35 1.25 -8.17
CA HIS A 288 -18.34 2.23 -8.59
C HIS A 288 -18.43 3.54 -7.80
N GLY A 289 -18.49 3.42 -6.47
CA GLY A 289 -18.72 4.53 -5.55
C GLY A 289 -17.68 5.63 -5.66
N VAL A 290 -16.39 5.29 -5.76
CA VAL A 290 -15.30 6.27 -5.94
C VAL A 290 -15.56 7.14 -7.16
N LEU A 291 -15.87 6.53 -8.32
CA LEU A 291 -16.09 7.27 -9.56
C LEU A 291 -17.27 8.23 -9.45
N LYS A 292 -18.40 7.78 -8.89
CA LYS A 292 -19.60 8.59 -8.71
C LYS A 292 -19.37 9.81 -7.81
N VAL A 293 -18.65 9.58 -6.70
CA VAL A 293 -18.35 10.66 -5.76
C VAL A 293 -17.35 11.65 -6.33
N VAL A 294 -16.27 11.17 -6.96
CA VAL A 294 -15.27 12.03 -7.61
C VAL A 294 -15.93 12.89 -8.68
N ASP A 295 -16.77 12.33 -9.54
CA ASP A 295 -17.50 13.11 -10.55
C ASP A 295 -18.33 14.23 -9.92
N ARG A 296 -18.99 13.98 -8.77
CA ARG A 296 -19.76 15.01 -8.05
C ARG A 296 -18.87 16.08 -7.42
N LEU A 297 -17.70 15.68 -6.88
CA LEU A 297 -16.78 16.62 -6.23
C LEU A 297 -16.16 17.60 -7.22
N VAL A 298 -15.87 17.14 -8.45
CA VAL A 298 -15.10 17.91 -9.44
C VAL A 298 -15.89 18.33 -10.67
N ALA A 299 -17.20 18.07 -10.74
CA ALA A 299 -18.08 18.28 -11.91
C ALA A 299 -18.12 19.72 -12.48
#